data_b5b54452c55c8fbc75755ad4df136bc7
#
_entry.id   b5b54452c55c8fbc75755ad4df136bc7
#
_cell.length_a   1.000
_cell.length_b   1.000
_cell.length_c   1.000
_cell.angle_alpha   90.00
_cell.angle_beta   90.00
_cell.angle_gamma   90.00
#
_symmetry.space_group_name_H-M   'P 1'
#
loop_
_entity.id
_entity.type
_entity.pdbx_description
1 polymer ?
#
loop_
_entity_poly.entity_id
_entity_poly.type
_entity_poly.pdbx_seq_one_letter_code
_entity_poly.pdbx_strand_id
1 'polypeptide(L)'
;IAQCLVGSEMCIRDSNIMKQHVNFGYEKVKNQNIDIRIKEACLLHHEKCDGTGYPFGLKSDHIPAVAKIIAIADVYDAMTSARVYRGALCPFEVIDTMYKDAFTKFEPEYILPFLKNVASSYINNDVRLSDGRIGKVVLINENALSLPIVQCEDEFIDLSKTRGLTVSAIL
;
A
#
# COMPACT_ATOMS: atom_id res chain seq x y z
N ILE A 1 8.51 7.74 -6.65
CA ILE A 1 8.90 8.22 -7.99
C ILE A 1 9.93 9.32 -7.75
N ALA A 2 11.18 9.10 -8.21
CA ALA A 2 12.26 10.07 -8.07
C ALA A 2 11.76 11.47 -8.44
N GLN A 3 12.33 12.48 -7.80
CA GLN A 3 12.32 13.86 -8.29
C GLN A 3 13.12 13.94 -9.61
N CYS A 4 12.69 13.19 -10.61
CA CYS A 4 12.97 13.46 -11.98
C CYS A 4 12.06 14.63 -12.33
N LEU A 5 12.60 15.70 -12.89
CA LEU A 5 11.83 16.84 -13.38
C LEU A 5 10.58 16.31 -14.10
N VAL A 6 9.41 16.50 -13.48
CA VAL A 6 8.14 16.00 -14.00
C VAL A 6 7.98 16.55 -15.41
N GLY A 7 8.05 15.66 -16.42
CA GLY A 7 7.91 16.04 -17.81
C GLY A 7 9.15 15.86 -18.70
N SER A 8 10.30 15.34 -18.20
CA SER A 8 11.39 14.99 -19.12
C SER A 8 11.01 13.76 -19.95
N GLU A 9 11.29 13.75 -21.25
CA GLU A 9 11.05 12.63 -22.16
C GLU A 9 11.66 11.31 -21.64
N MET A 10 12.76 11.40 -20.89
CA MET A 10 13.44 10.27 -20.26
C MET A 10 12.56 9.64 -19.16
N CYS A 11 11.90 10.41 -18.30
CA CYS A 11 10.99 9.89 -17.27
C CYS A 11 9.73 9.25 -17.86
N ILE A 12 9.20 9.81 -18.95
CA ILE A 12 8.03 9.26 -19.65
C ILE A 12 8.41 7.93 -20.30
N ARG A 13 9.60 7.84 -20.92
CA ARG A 13 10.10 6.62 -21.55
C ARG A 13 10.33 5.52 -20.51
N ASP A 14 10.98 5.83 -19.40
CA ASP A 14 11.25 4.89 -18.30
C ASP A 14 9.93 4.39 -17.67
N SER A 15 8.96 5.27 -17.47
CA SER A 15 7.63 4.90 -17.00
C SER A 15 6.90 3.95 -17.97
N ASN A 16 7.00 4.19 -19.29
CA ASN A 16 6.38 3.33 -20.28
C ASN A 16 7.05 1.96 -20.37
N ILE A 17 8.38 1.90 -20.23
CA ILE A 17 9.12 0.64 -20.18
C ILE A 17 8.73 -0.15 -18.92
N MET A 18 8.66 0.53 -17.77
CA MET A 18 8.22 -0.12 -16.53
C MET A 18 6.80 -0.69 -16.62
N LYS A 19 5.88 0.00 -17.28
CA LYS A 19 4.51 -0.52 -17.48
C LYS A 19 4.43 -1.76 -18.37
N GLN A 20 5.43 -2.04 -19.17
CA GLN A 20 5.43 -3.23 -20.05
C GLN A 20 5.63 -4.54 -19.30
N HIS A 21 6.10 -4.51 -18.02
CA HIS A 21 6.34 -5.75 -17.27
C HIS A 21 5.09 -6.62 -17.11
N VAL A 22 3.89 -6.02 -17.03
CA VAL A 22 2.63 -6.77 -16.95
C VAL A 22 2.38 -7.58 -18.23
N ASN A 23 2.66 -6.97 -19.39
CA ASN A 23 2.53 -7.66 -20.68
C ASN A 23 3.58 -8.76 -20.83
N PHE A 24 4.85 -8.48 -20.48
CA PHE A 24 5.91 -9.48 -20.52
C PHE A 24 5.67 -10.64 -19.55
N GLY A 25 5.16 -10.34 -18.35
CA GLY A 25 4.75 -11.35 -17.39
C GLY A 25 3.64 -12.23 -17.93
N TYR A 26 2.58 -11.62 -18.49
CA TYR A 26 1.46 -12.35 -19.08
C TYR A 26 1.89 -13.22 -20.26
N GLU A 27 2.73 -12.71 -21.18
CA GLU A 27 3.26 -13.48 -22.31
C GLU A 27 3.99 -14.77 -21.87
N LYS A 28 4.71 -14.72 -20.74
CA LYS A 28 5.40 -15.89 -20.19
C LYS A 28 4.44 -16.94 -19.61
N VAL A 29 3.30 -16.53 -19.07
CA VAL A 29 2.38 -17.43 -18.37
C VAL A 29 1.15 -17.82 -19.18
N LYS A 30 0.79 -17.10 -20.25
CA LYS A 30 -0.46 -17.28 -21.00
C LYS A 30 -0.65 -18.72 -21.53
N ASN A 31 0.44 -19.37 -21.96
CA ASN A 31 0.42 -20.72 -22.53
C ASN A 31 0.74 -21.81 -21.48
N GLN A 32 0.99 -21.44 -20.22
CA GLN A 32 1.24 -22.41 -19.16
C GLN A 32 -0.06 -23.05 -18.68
N ASN A 33 0.02 -24.31 -18.22
CA ASN A 33 -1.12 -24.99 -17.62
C ASN A 33 -1.29 -24.57 -16.15
N ILE A 34 -1.71 -23.33 -15.91
CA ILE A 34 -1.98 -22.73 -14.62
C ILE A 34 -3.36 -22.07 -14.62
N ASP A 35 -3.91 -21.85 -13.42
CA ASP A 35 -5.22 -21.22 -13.25
C ASP A 35 -5.29 -19.88 -13.98
N ILE A 36 -6.41 -19.64 -14.67
CA ILE A 36 -6.64 -18.40 -15.42
C ILE A 36 -6.53 -17.16 -14.52
N ARG A 37 -6.96 -17.27 -13.26
CA ARG A 37 -6.89 -16.17 -12.27
C ARG A 37 -5.46 -15.68 -12.03
N ILE A 38 -4.45 -16.57 -12.11
CA ILE A 38 -3.04 -16.21 -11.99
C ILE A 38 -2.59 -15.41 -13.21
N LYS A 39 -3.03 -15.82 -14.42
CA LYS A 39 -2.71 -15.12 -15.66
C LYS A 39 -3.31 -13.73 -15.70
N GLU A 40 -4.58 -13.61 -15.29
CA GLU A 40 -5.28 -12.33 -15.21
C GLU A 40 -4.62 -11.41 -14.17
N ALA A 41 -4.28 -11.92 -12.99
CA ALA A 41 -3.58 -11.15 -11.97
C ALA A 41 -2.22 -10.65 -12.45
N CYS A 42 -1.46 -11.48 -13.17
CA CYS A 42 -0.18 -11.09 -13.75
C CYS A 42 -0.32 -9.89 -14.71
N LEU A 43 -1.42 -9.82 -15.46
CA LEU A 43 -1.69 -8.75 -16.41
C LEU A 43 -2.30 -7.50 -15.79
N LEU A 44 -3.19 -7.67 -14.78
CA LEU A 44 -4.12 -6.64 -14.35
C LEU A 44 -3.86 -6.07 -12.93
N HIS A 45 -2.79 -6.50 -12.24
CA HIS A 45 -2.51 -6.04 -10.87
C HIS A 45 -2.17 -4.55 -10.73
N HIS A 46 -1.97 -3.85 -11.83
CA HIS A 46 -1.81 -2.39 -11.84
C HIS A 46 -3.04 -1.63 -12.35
N GLU A 47 -4.15 -2.33 -12.59
CA GLU A 47 -5.43 -1.66 -12.81
C GLU A 47 -5.93 -1.05 -11.49
N LYS A 48 -6.72 0.03 -11.60
CA LYS A 48 -7.32 0.73 -10.46
C LYS A 48 -8.82 0.86 -10.66
N CYS A 49 -9.58 0.76 -9.59
CA CYS A 49 -11.05 0.76 -9.64
C CYS A 49 -11.65 2.02 -10.30
N ASP A 50 -10.93 3.15 -10.28
CA ASP A 50 -11.31 4.40 -10.95
C ASP A 50 -11.00 4.45 -12.45
N GLY A 51 -10.32 3.43 -13.01
CA GLY A 51 -9.92 3.37 -14.41
C GLY A 51 -8.61 4.14 -14.73
N THR A 52 -7.90 4.64 -13.73
CA THR A 52 -6.61 5.34 -13.94
C THR A 52 -5.40 4.40 -13.96
N GLY A 53 -5.64 3.08 -13.88
CA GLY A 53 -4.63 2.03 -13.93
C GLY A 53 -4.11 1.73 -15.34
N TYR A 54 -3.36 0.66 -15.45
CA TYR A 54 -2.85 0.13 -16.71
C TYR A 54 -2.82 -1.41 -16.69
N PRO A 55 -2.78 -2.12 -17.83
CA PRO A 55 -2.55 -1.62 -19.19
C PRO A 55 -3.80 -1.12 -19.91
N PHE A 56 -5.02 -1.42 -19.45
CA PHE A 56 -6.25 -1.17 -20.20
C PHE A 56 -7.10 -0.03 -19.64
N GLY A 57 -6.85 0.43 -18.39
CA GLY A 57 -7.66 1.42 -17.71
C GLY A 57 -9.06 0.89 -17.34
N LEU A 58 -9.12 -0.35 -16.87
CA LEU A 58 -10.37 -1.01 -16.49
C LEU A 58 -10.96 -0.37 -15.23
N LYS A 59 -12.30 -0.31 -15.18
CA LYS A 59 -13.04 0.04 -13.97
C LYS A 59 -13.29 -1.19 -13.11
N SER A 60 -13.68 -0.97 -11.84
CA SER A 60 -13.81 -2.01 -10.82
C SER A 60 -14.56 -3.27 -11.27
N ASP A 61 -15.70 -3.12 -11.94
CA ASP A 61 -16.56 -4.20 -12.40
C ASP A 61 -15.88 -5.12 -13.46
N HIS A 62 -14.83 -4.66 -14.12
CA HIS A 62 -14.06 -5.41 -15.12
C HIS A 62 -12.71 -5.94 -14.59
N ILE A 63 -12.36 -5.65 -13.34
CA ILE A 63 -11.11 -6.12 -12.74
C ILE A 63 -11.39 -7.37 -11.89
N PRO A 64 -10.76 -8.54 -12.18
CA PRO A 64 -10.92 -9.74 -11.38
C PRO A 64 -10.53 -9.54 -9.91
N ALA A 65 -11.23 -10.18 -8.99
CA ALA A 65 -10.99 -10.07 -7.54
C ALA A 65 -9.53 -10.35 -7.15
N VAL A 66 -8.91 -11.37 -7.76
CA VAL A 66 -7.51 -11.72 -7.47
C VAL A 66 -6.56 -10.59 -7.89
N ALA A 67 -6.80 -9.94 -9.02
CA ALA A 67 -6.00 -8.79 -9.46
C ALA A 67 -6.14 -7.60 -8.51
N LYS A 68 -7.36 -7.31 -8.02
CA LYS A 68 -7.62 -6.26 -7.01
C LYS A 68 -6.86 -6.52 -5.71
N ILE A 69 -6.86 -7.77 -5.22
CA ILE A 69 -6.16 -8.15 -3.99
C ILE A 69 -4.64 -8.00 -4.16
N ILE A 70 -4.09 -8.47 -5.28
CA ILE A 70 -2.65 -8.36 -5.57
C ILE A 70 -2.25 -6.90 -5.73
N ALA A 71 -3.07 -6.05 -6.39
CA ALA A 71 -2.82 -4.62 -6.53
C ALA A 71 -2.67 -3.93 -5.16
N ILE A 72 -3.49 -4.28 -4.18
CA ILE A 72 -3.40 -3.74 -2.81
C ILE A 72 -2.07 -4.16 -2.16
N ALA A 73 -1.71 -5.44 -2.25
CA ALA A 73 -0.48 -5.97 -1.66
C ALA A 73 0.77 -5.35 -2.33
N ASP A 74 0.78 -5.24 -3.66
CA ASP A 74 1.88 -4.65 -4.43
C ASP A 74 2.11 -3.17 -4.06
N VAL A 75 1.04 -2.39 -3.95
CA VAL A 75 1.14 -0.98 -3.55
C VAL A 75 1.68 -0.86 -2.12
N TYR A 76 1.21 -1.70 -1.19
CA TYR A 76 1.70 -1.71 0.19
C TYR A 76 3.19 -2.06 0.24
N ASP A 77 3.61 -3.14 -0.40
CA ASP A 77 5.03 -3.55 -0.46
C ASP A 77 5.89 -2.46 -1.09
N ALA A 78 5.43 -1.89 -2.21
CA ALA A 78 6.12 -0.81 -2.90
C ALA A 78 6.34 0.44 -2.03
N MET A 79 5.45 0.72 -1.09
CA MET A 79 5.56 1.87 -0.20
C MET A 79 6.38 1.58 1.06
N THR A 80 6.31 0.36 1.59
CA THR A 80 7.01 -0.06 2.81
C THR A 80 8.43 -0.58 2.56
N SER A 81 8.76 -0.96 1.31
CA SER A 81 10.10 -1.39 0.93
C SER A 81 11.01 -0.20 0.60
N ALA A 82 12.27 -0.26 1.03
CA ALA A 82 13.30 0.71 0.62
C ALA A 82 13.59 0.54 -0.87
N ARG A 83 13.58 1.65 -1.61
CA ARG A 83 13.94 1.69 -3.03
C ARG A 83 15.15 2.58 -3.26
N VAL A 84 15.84 2.39 -4.39
CA VAL A 84 17.07 3.13 -4.75
C VAL A 84 16.92 4.66 -4.57
N TYR A 85 15.71 5.19 -4.75
CA TYR A 85 15.44 6.63 -4.74
C TYR A 85 14.68 7.12 -3.50
N ARG A 86 14.26 6.22 -2.59
CA ARG A 86 13.46 6.56 -1.41
C ARG A 86 13.63 5.51 -0.32
N GLY A 87 13.80 5.96 0.94
CA GLY A 87 13.69 5.10 2.11
C GLY A 87 12.30 4.46 2.23
N ALA A 88 12.19 3.38 2.99
CA ALA A 88 10.91 2.78 3.37
C ALA A 88 10.05 3.81 4.12
N LEU A 89 8.76 3.89 3.80
CA LEU A 89 7.81 4.66 4.60
C LEU A 89 7.42 3.87 5.84
N CYS A 90 7.08 4.61 6.92
CA CYS A 90 6.50 3.98 8.09
C CYS A 90 5.18 3.27 7.71
N PRO A 91 4.97 2.01 8.13
CA PRO A 91 3.74 1.28 7.81
C PRO A 91 2.46 2.01 8.20
N PHE A 92 2.43 2.72 9.32
CA PHE A 92 1.26 3.50 9.73
C PHE A 92 0.98 4.71 8.81
N GLU A 93 2.02 5.33 8.24
CA GLU A 93 1.89 6.36 7.20
C GLU A 93 1.33 5.77 5.91
N VAL A 94 1.78 4.57 5.54
CA VAL A 94 1.27 3.85 4.36
C VAL A 94 -0.20 3.48 4.55
N ILE A 95 -0.58 2.97 5.72
CA ILE A 95 -1.98 2.66 6.07
C ILE A 95 -2.86 3.91 5.91
N ASP A 96 -2.43 5.08 6.42
CA ASP A 96 -3.17 6.34 6.29
C ASP A 96 -3.37 6.74 4.82
N THR A 97 -2.29 6.66 4.04
CA THR A 97 -2.31 7.00 2.61
C THR A 97 -3.23 6.08 1.82
N MET A 98 -3.14 4.76 2.04
CA MET A 98 -3.96 3.78 1.34
C MET A 98 -5.42 3.84 1.77
N TYR A 99 -5.71 4.18 3.02
CA TYR A 99 -7.07 4.36 3.52
C TYR A 99 -7.77 5.54 2.83
N LYS A 100 -7.07 6.63 2.56
CA LYS A 100 -7.59 7.77 1.80
C LYS A 100 -7.97 7.40 0.36
N ASP A 101 -7.24 6.47 -0.24
CA ASP A 101 -7.50 5.97 -1.59
C ASP A 101 -8.50 4.79 -1.64
N ALA A 102 -8.94 4.26 -0.48
CA ALA A 102 -9.72 3.04 -0.36
C ALA A 102 -11.07 3.08 -1.10
N PHE A 103 -11.67 4.26 -1.27
CA PHE A 103 -12.98 4.43 -1.89
C PHE A 103 -12.92 4.93 -3.33
N THR A 104 -11.73 5.08 -3.88
CA THR A 104 -11.53 5.57 -5.24
C THR A 104 -10.72 4.61 -6.10
N LYS A 105 -9.48 4.32 -5.68
CA LYS A 105 -8.54 3.50 -6.45
C LYS A 105 -8.64 2.01 -6.18
N PHE A 106 -9.13 1.64 -4.99
CA PHE A 106 -9.23 0.25 -4.54
C PHE A 106 -10.70 -0.16 -4.32
N GLU A 107 -10.91 -1.47 -4.19
CA GLU A 107 -12.20 -2.01 -3.77
C GLU A 107 -12.26 -2.06 -2.25
N PRO A 108 -13.21 -1.35 -1.59
CA PRO A 108 -13.29 -1.30 -0.12
C PRO A 108 -13.41 -2.67 0.53
N GLU A 109 -14.12 -3.61 -0.11
CA GLU A 109 -14.28 -4.98 0.35
C GLU A 109 -12.94 -5.70 0.60
N TYR A 110 -11.91 -5.39 -0.18
CA TYR A 110 -10.59 -6.03 -0.07
C TYR A 110 -9.58 -5.19 0.71
N ILE A 111 -9.57 -3.87 0.49
CA ILE A 111 -8.54 -3.03 1.12
C ILE A 111 -8.77 -2.83 2.61
N LEU A 112 -10.03 -2.68 3.07
CA LEU A 112 -10.29 -2.42 4.49
C LEU A 112 -9.87 -3.59 5.39
N PRO A 113 -10.22 -4.86 5.10
CA PRO A 113 -9.70 -6.01 5.85
C PRO A 113 -8.18 -6.14 5.77
N PHE A 114 -7.58 -5.85 4.60
CA PHE A 114 -6.13 -5.87 4.44
C PHE A 114 -5.45 -4.87 5.38
N LEU A 115 -5.87 -3.61 5.37
CA LEU A 115 -5.29 -2.57 6.22
C LEU A 115 -5.49 -2.88 7.72
N LYS A 116 -6.66 -3.42 8.10
CA LYS A 116 -6.92 -3.84 9.47
C LYS A 116 -5.96 -4.96 9.91
N ASN A 117 -5.77 -5.98 9.08
CA ASN A 117 -4.86 -7.08 9.36
C ASN A 117 -3.41 -6.60 9.46
N VAL A 118 -2.98 -5.75 8.54
CA VAL A 118 -1.64 -5.15 8.55
C VAL A 118 -1.43 -4.31 9.81
N ALA A 119 -2.35 -3.40 10.14
CA ALA A 119 -2.25 -2.61 11.37
C ALA A 119 -2.15 -3.51 12.61
N SER A 120 -3.01 -4.54 12.69
CA SER A 120 -3.03 -5.48 13.83
C SER A 120 -1.74 -6.30 13.97
N SER A 121 -1.01 -6.55 12.88
CA SER A 121 0.27 -7.25 12.93
C SER A 121 1.37 -6.48 13.67
N TYR A 122 1.19 -5.18 13.87
CA TYR A 122 2.11 -4.34 14.63
C TYR A 122 1.81 -4.23 16.12
N ILE A 123 0.75 -4.87 16.62
CA ILE A 123 0.50 -4.96 18.08
C ILE A 123 1.69 -5.66 18.73
N ASN A 124 2.13 -5.11 19.87
CA ASN A 124 3.32 -5.49 20.64
C ASN A 124 4.67 -5.10 19.99
N ASN A 125 4.71 -4.45 18.85
CA ASN A 125 5.95 -3.91 18.31
C ASN A 125 6.32 -2.60 19.00
N ASP A 126 7.62 -2.38 19.16
CA ASP A 126 8.15 -1.12 19.62
C ASP A 126 8.17 -0.10 18.48
N VAL A 127 7.77 1.12 18.79
CA VAL A 127 7.64 2.20 17.80
C VAL A 127 8.25 3.49 18.32
N ARG A 128 8.69 4.33 17.37
CA ARG A 128 9.08 5.71 17.67
C ARG A 128 7.97 6.64 17.23
N LEU A 129 7.58 7.56 18.11
CA LEU A 129 6.62 8.62 17.81
C LEU A 129 7.30 9.79 17.10
N SER A 130 6.50 10.67 16.50
CA SER A 130 6.98 11.86 15.76
C SER A 130 7.67 12.90 16.66
N ASP A 131 7.43 12.87 17.98
CA ASP A 131 8.10 13.69 18.98
C ASP A 131 9.37 13.05 19.58
N GLY A 132 9.74 11.84 19.08
CA GLY A 132 10.93 11.10 19.49
C GLY A 132 10.73 10.09 20.62
N ARG A 133 9.60 10.09 21.32
CA ARG A 133 9.31 9.08 22.35
C ARG A 133 9.27 7.68 21.74
N ILE A 134 9.68 6.69 22.54
CA ILE A 134 9.58 5.28 22.21
C ILE A 134 8.46 4.67 23.02
N GLY A 135 7.67 3.84 22.42
CA GLY A 135 6.58 3.13 23.08
C GLY A 135 6.22 1.85 22.34
N LYS A 136 5.28 1.11 22.89
CA LYS A 136 4.78 -0.16 22.35
C LYS A 136 3.35 -0.01 21.86
N VAL A 137 3.05 -0.50 20.66
CA VAL A 137 1.67 -0.56 20.15
C VAL A 137 0.87 -1.56 20.99
N VAL A 138 -0.17 -1.10 21.66
CA VAL A 138 -1.01 -1.97 22.53
C VAL A 138 -2.37 -2.26 21.94
N LEU A 139 -2.93 -1.33 21.17
CA LEU A 139 -4.25 -1.50 20.55
C LEU A 139 -4.34 -0.72 19.23
N ILE A 140 -5.01 -1.31 18.25
CA ILE A 140 -5.37 -0.63 17.00
C ILE A 140 -6.77 -0.05 17.12
N ASN A 141 -6.92 1.25 16.82
CA ASN A 141 -8.20 1.91 16.75
C ASN A 141 -8.88 1.56 15.41
N GLU A 142 -10.00 0.84 15.45
CA GLU A 142 -10.70 0.40 14.24
C GLU A 142 -11.22 1.57 13.36
N ASN A 143 -11.46 2.73 13.95
CA ASN A 143 -11.89 3.94 13.24
C ASN A 143 -10.73 4.82 12.76
N ALA A 144 -9.49 4.50 13.17
CA ALA A 144 -8.29 5.25 12.83
C ALA A 144 -7.07 4.31 12.82
N LEU A 145 -7.01 3.39 11.84
CA LEU A 145 -6.03 2.31 11.77
C LEU A 145 -4.56 2.79 11.80
N SER A 146 -4.30 4.00 11.30
CA SER A 146 -2.97 4.64 11.28
C SER A 146 -2.58 5.30 12.60
N LEU A 147 -3.51 5.42 13.55
CA LEU A 147 -3.34 6.11 14.83
C LEU A 147 -3.63 5.15 16.01
N PRO A 148 -2.71 4.23 16.31
CA PRO A 148 -2.88 3.25 17.38
C PRO A 148 -2.83 3.87 18.77
N ILE A 149 -3.18 3.08 19.79
CA ILE A 149 -2.88 3.37 21.18
C ILE A 149 -1.50 2.81 21.48
N VAL A 150 -0.61 3.65 21.98
CA VAL A 150 0.78 3.32 22.28
C VAL A 150 1.04 3.51 23.78
N GLN A 151 1.69 2.53 24.39
CA GLN A 151 2.20 2.64 25.75
C GLN A 151 3.63 3.20 25.74
N CYS A 152 3.83 4.36 26.31
CA CYS A 152 5.15 4.96 26.56
C CYS A 152 5.40 4.98 28.06
N GLU A 153 6.37 4.20 28.54
CA GLU A 153 6.60 4.00 29.99
C GLU A 153 5.30 3.55 30.69
N ASP A 154 4.78 4.36 31.62
CA ASP A 154 3.55 4.11 32.38
C ASP A 154 2.31 4.80 31.78
N GLU A 155 2.44 5.52 30.66
CA GLU A 155 1.36 6.28 30.02
C GLU A 155 0.81 5.57 28.78
N PHE A 156 -0.52 5.50 28.66
CA PHE A 156 -1.20 5.07 27.44
C PHE A 156 -1.64 6.28 26.63
N ILE A 157 -1.14 6.39 25.41
CA ILE A 157 -1.39 7.51 24.51
C ILE A 157 -2.27 7.04 23.35
N ASP A 158 -3.49 7.56 23.28
CA ASP A 158 -4.37 7.37 22.11
C ASP A 158 -4.00 8.41 21.05
N LEU A 159 -3.29 7.96 20.00
CA LEU A 159 -2.82 8.86 18.94
C LEU A 159 -3.99 9.48 18.16
N SER A 160 -5.15 8.84 18.12
CA SER A 160 -6.33 9.38 17.44
C SER A 160 -6.92 10.61 18.15
N LYS A 161 -6.63 10.78 19.45
CA LYS A 161 -7.06 11.93 20.27
C LYS A 161 -5.96 12.95 20.48
N THR A 162 -4.71 12.63 20.09
CA THR A 162 -3.54 13.49 20.31
C THR A 162 -3.14 14.17 19.01
N ARG A 163 -3.51 15.45 18.86
CA ARG A 163 -3.31 16.17 17.61
C ARG A 163 -1.83 16.26 17.21
N GLY A 164 -1.52 15.85 15.97
CA GLY A 164 -0.19 16.00 15.38
C GLY A 164 0.84 14.96 15.84
N LEU A 165 0.47 14.02 16.71
CA LEU A 165 1.34 12.93 17.12
C LEU A 165 1.06 11.68 16.30
N THR A 166 2.10 11.10 15.70
CA THR A 166 2.00 9.92 14.83
C THR A 166 3.14 8.95 15.11
N VAL A 167 3.02 7.72 14.59
CA VAL A 167 4.14 6.77 14.56
C VAL A 167 5.07 7.15 13.41
N SER A 168 6.35 7.39 13.71
CA SER A 168 7.37 7.75 12.71
C SER A 168 8.20 6.56 12.24
N ALA A 169 8.37 5.52 13.05
CA ALA A 169 9.11 4.32 12.69
C ALA A 169 8.69 3.11 13.54
N ILE A 170 8.83 1.92 12.98
CA ILE A 170 8.86 0.65 13.71
C ILE A 170 10.32 0.38 14.10
N LEU A 171 10.56 -0.17 15.30
CA LEU A 171 11.89 -0.42 15.85
C LEU A 171 12.25 -1.91 15.82
#